data_0d1441fa6b6f92e60bd2a76f2e90dd87
#
_entry.id   0d1441fa6b6f92e60bd2a76f2e90dd87
#
_cell.length_a   1.000
_cell.length_b   1.000
_cell.length_c   1.000
_cell.angle_alpha   90.00
_cell.angle_beta   90.00
_cell.angle_gamma   90.00
#
_symmetry.space_group_name_H-M   'P 1'
#
loop_
_entity.id
_entity.type
_entity.pdbx_description
1 polymer ?
#
loop_
_entity_poly.entity_id
_entity_poly.type
_entity_poly.pdbx_seq_one_letter_code
_entity_poly.pdbx_strand_id
1 'polypeptide(L)'
;MYYFYDSANRNKEQEAYEYAMQSSDPMVLQSYLDTYKEADEAHRDSIMAHLNMLQQVDQDWTNALVSGSKEALEAYLQKYPNSPHKQEVWNKIDSIDWQMALKDNTVDGYQAYLDAHADGSHIEEAEEALQKIKSSEVQPEESQVISGLFRQFFQSINSRNEDGLTATCEDILSSLLGKTSATKSDVVTFMHK
;
A
#
# COMPACT_ATOMS: atom_id res chain seq x y z
N MET A 1 64.48 20.42 -1.66
CA MET A 1 63.78 19.45 -2.51
C MET A 1 62.75 18.62 -1.70
N TYR A 2 63.01 18.21 -0.48
CA TYR A 2 62.08 17.46 0.40
C TYR A 2 60.79 18.24 0.73
N TYR A 3 60.85 19.52 1.01
CA TYR A 3 59.67 20.35 1.37
C TYR A 3 58.62 20.45 0.24
N PHE A 4 59.01 20.50 -1.01
CA PHE A 4 58.06 20.57 -2.13
C PHE A 4 57.43 19.23 -2.45
N TYR A 5 58.13 18.14 -2.21
CA TYR A 5 57.59 16.80 -2.39
C TYR A 5 56.52 16.46 -1.30
N ASP A 6 56.80 16.89 -0.08
CA ASP A 6 55.95 16.68 1.06
C ASP A 6 54.64 17.51 0.96
N SER A 7 54.72 18.77 0.52
CA SER A 7 53.54 19.62 0.31
C SER A 7 52.68 19.15 -0.86
N ALA A 8 53.26 18.66 -1.95
CA ALA A 8 52.52 18.12 -3.07
C ALA A 8 51.79 16.80 -2.72
N ASN A 9 52.40 16.00 -1.85
CA ASN A 9 51.80 14.76 -1.35
C ASN A 9 50.66 15.03 -0.37
N ARG A 10 50.78 16.02 0.50
CA ARG A 10 49.72 16.47 1.41
C ARG A 10 48.51 17.03 0.66
N ASN A 11 48.71 17.81 -0.41
CA ASN A 11 47.62 18.32 -1.23
C ASN A 11 46.86 17.19 -1.92
N LYS A 12 47.51 16.17 -2.42
CA LYS A 12 46.89 15.01 -3.04
C LYS A 12 46.13 14.17 -2.03
N GLU A 13 46.67 14.00 -0.84
CA GLU A 13 45.98 13.29 0.25
C GLU A 13 44.75 14.05 0.69
N GLN A 14 44.83 15.36 0.89
CA GLN A 14 43.69 16.20 1.26
C GLN A 14 42.57 16.14 0.22
N GLU A 15 42.88 16.24 -1.08
CA GLU A 15 41.92 16.11 -2.15
C GLU A 15 41.24 14.73 -2.17
N ALA A 16 42.04 13.67 -1.94
CA ALA A 16 41.52 12.30 -1.85
C ALA A 16 40.64 12.08 -0.62
N TYR A 17 41.00 12.69 0.52
CA TYR A 17 40.16 12.67 1.74
C TYR A 17 38.81 13.34 1.49
N GLU A 18 38.81 14.56 0.95
CA GLU A 18 37.58 15.30 0.64
C GLU A 18 36.66 14.52 -0.32
N TYR A 19 37.27 13.92 -1.36
CA TYR A 19 36.51 13.08 -2.29
C TYR A 19 35.93 11.84 -1.61
N ALA A 20 36.73 11.15 -0.80
CA ALA A 20 36.25 9.96 -0.09
C ALA A 20 35.14 10.29 0.92
N MET A 21 35.27 11.41 1.66
CA MET A 21 34.24 11.85 2.62
C MET A 21 32.90 12.21 1.97
N GLN A 22 32.89 12.56 0.69
CA GLN A 22 31.65 12.84 -0.06
C GLN A 22 31.08 11.59 -0.74
N SER A 23 31.83 10.50 -0.78
CA SER A 23 31.41 9.26 -1.43
C SER A 23 30.48 8.44 -0.55
N SER A 24 29.45 7.87 -1.15
CA SER A 24 28.62 6.82 -0.55
C SER A 24 29.05 5.41 -0.94
N ASP A 25 30.17 5.27 -1.68
CA ASP A 25 30.71 3.97 -2.09
C ASP A 25 31.77 3.50 -1.08
N PRO A 26 31.52 2.41 -0.33
CA PRO A 26 32.48 1.85 0.61
C PRO A 26 33.85 1.52 0.00
N MET A 27 33.89 1.19 -1.30
CA MET A 27 35.15 0.87 -1.99
C MET A 27 36.04 2.10 -2.14
N VAL A 28 35.49 3.29 -2.32
CA VAL A 28 36.21 4.55 -2.37
C VAL A 28 36.89 4.85 -1.03
N LEU A 29 36.14 4.68 0.07
CA LEU A 29 36.66 4.89 1.41
C LEU A 29 37.77 3.88 1.75
N GLN A 30 37.55 2.62 1.40
CA GLN A 30 38.54 1.57 1.60
C GLN A 30 39.81 1.84 0.79
N SER A 31 39.69 2.27 -0.49
CA SER A 31 40.81 2.64 -1.35
C SER A 31 41.64 3.78 -0.79
N TYR A 32 40.98 4.77 -0.16
CA TYR A 32 41.69 5.84 0.56
C TYR A 32 42.54 5.27 1.68
N LEU A 33 41.96 4.45 2.57
CA LEU A 33 42.66 3.84 3.70
C LEU A 33 43.84 2.96 3.29
N ASP A 34 43.74 2.26 2.16
CA ASP A 34 44.77 1.39 1.62
C ASP A 34 45.90 2.19 0.97
N THR A 35 45.57 3.33 0.35
CA THR A 35 46.53 4.17 -0.38
C THR A 35 47.28 5.09 0.56
N TYR A 36 46.60 5.70 1.51
CA TYR A 36 47.14 6.72 2.40
C TYR A 36 47.34 6.19 3.82
N LYS A 37 48.16 5.16 3.96
CA LYS A 37 48.39 4.48 5.26
C LYS A 37 49.06 5.36 6.31
N GLU A 38 49.85 6.35 5.85
CA GLU A 38 50.58 7.30 6.70
C GLU A 38 49.92 8.70 6.73
N ALA A 39 48.63 8.80 6.31
CA ALA A 39 47.86 10.03 6.42
C ALA A 39 47.63 10.42 7.88
N ASP A 40 47.13 11.65 8.09
CA ASP A 40 46.75 12.14 9.39
C ASP A 40 45.74 11.19 10.06
N GLU A 41 45.98 10.86 11.31
CA GLU A 41 45.12 9.93 12.09
C GLU A 41 43.68 10.41 12.12
N ALA A 42 43.43 11.72 12.23
CA ALA A 42 42.10 12.29 12.21
C ALA A 42 41.35 12.07 10.88
N HIS A 43 42.07 12.16 9.75
CA HIS A 43 41.47 11.83 8.43
C HIS A 43 41.15 10.35 8.32
N ARG A 44 42.04 9.47 8.72
CA ARG A 44 41.84 8.02 8.69
C ARG A 44 40.68 7.60 9.59
N ASP A 45 40.59 8.15 10.80
CA ASP A 45 39.50 7.88 11.74
C ASP A 45 38.16 8.37 11.19
N SER A 46 38.13 9.54 10.54
CA SER A 46 36.90 10.05 9.90
C SER A 46 36.44 9.16 8.77
N ILE A 47 37.36 8.68 7.91
CA ILE A 47 37.04 7.75 6.83
C ILE A 47 36.57 6.40 7.37
N MET A 48 37.22 5.86 8.40
CA MET A 48 36.79 4.61 9.04
C MET A 48 35.41 4.76 9.67
N ALA A 49 35.13 5.88 10.35
CA ALA A 49 33.81 6.14 10.91
C ALA A 49 32.73 6.21 9.82
N HIS A 50 33.02 6.89 8.70
CA HIS A 50 32.11 6.96 7.55
C HIS A 50 31.87 5.58 6.92
N LEU A 51 32.93 4.79 6.71
CA LEU A 51 32.83 3.42 6.20
C LEU A 51 31.96 2.53 7.11
N ASN A 52 32.21 2.59 8.41
CA ASN A 52 31.38 1.84 9.40
C ASN A 52 29.92 2.29 9.37
N MET A 53 29.66 3.59 9.21
CA MET A 53 28.29 4.10 9.08
C MET A 53 27.60 3.55 7.84
N LEU A 54 28.26 3.54 6.67
CA LEU A 54 27.69 2.96 5.44
C LEU A 54 27.39 1.46 5.59
N GLN A 55 28.32 0.70 6.18
CA GLN A 55 28.12 -0.72 6.46
C GLN A 55 26.94 -0.97 7.43
N GLN A 56 26.77 -0.09 8.41
CA GLN A 56 25.62 -0.18 9.33
C GLN A 56 24.29 0.11 8.64
N VAL A 57 24.27 1.10 7.73
CA VAL A 57 23.08 1.40 6.89
C VAL A 57 22.66 0.17 6.08
N ASP A 58 23.63 -0.49 5.41
CA ASP A 58 23.38 -1.68 4.60
C ASP A 58 22.94 -2.88 5.44
N GLN A 59 23.54 -3.05 6.63
CA GLN A 59 23.16 -4.12 7.55
C GLN A 59 21.74 -3.90 8.09
N ASP A 60 21.40 -2.68 8.49
CA ASP A 60 20.05 -2.36 8.99
C ASP A 60 19.01 -2.47 7.88
N TRP A 61 19.38 -2.12 6.62
CA TRP A 61 18.54 -2.37 5.46
C TRP A 61 18.27 -3.87 5.26
N THR A 62 19.33 -4.68 5.31
CA THR A 62 19.20 -6.14 5.20
C THR A 62 18.29 -6.70 6.31
N ASN A 63 18.45 -6.22 7.53
CA ASN A 63 17.62 -6.64 8.67
C ASN A 63 16.13 -6.25 8.46
N ALA A 64 15.86 -5.04 7.96
CA ALA A 64 14.51 -4.60 7.64
C ALA A 64 13.87 -5.44 6.54
N LEU A 65 14.62 -5.80 5.49
CA LEU A 65 14.18 -6.69 4.42
C LEU A 65 13.86 -8.10 4.92
N VAL A 66 14.72 -8.66 5.76
CA VAL A 66 14.53 -10.01 6.33
C VAL A 66 13.33 -10.05 7.26
N SER A 67 13.09 -8.98 8.03
CA SER A 67 11.88 -8.84 8.85
C SER A 67 10.62 -8.82 7.98
N GLY A 68 10.66 -8.13 6.83
CA GLY A 68 9.54 -8.00 5.91
C GLY A 68 8.30 -7.32 6.49
N SER A 69 8.39 -6.72 7.68
CA SER A 69 7.29 -6.01 8.31
C SER A 69 7.32 -4.52 7.99
N LYS A 70 6.13 -3.90 7.91
CA LYS A 70 5.99 -2.45 7.69
C LYS A 70 6.71 -1.65 8.76
N GLU A 71 6.58 -2.05 10.03
CA GLU A 71 7.20 -1.38 11.17
C GLU A 71 8.72 -1.37 11.08
N ALA A 72 9.34 -2.47 10.62
CA ALA A 72 10.79 -2.54 10.45
C ALA A 72 11.28 -1.65 9.32
N LEU A 73 10.52 -1.57 8.22
CA LEU A 73 10.80 -0.70 7.08
C LEU A 73 10.65 0.78 7.45
N GLU A 74 9.60 1.14 8.18
CA GLU A 74 9.38 2.50 8.68
C GLU A 74 10.47 2.92 9.68
N ALA A 75 10.84 2.04 10.61
CA ALA A 75 11.93 2.28 11.56
C ALA A 75 13.27 2.52 10.86
N TYR A 76 13.53 1.76 9.77
CA TYR A 76 14.71 2.00 8.94
C TYR A 76 14.70 3.39 8.31
N LEU A 77 13.60 3.84 7.71
CA LEU A 77 13.48 5.19 7.13
C LEU A 77 13.57 6.30 8.18
N GLN A 78 13.01 6.07 9.37
CA GLN A 78 13.13 7.02 10.47
C GLN A 78 14.60 7.20 10.91
N LYS A 79 15.38 6.10 10.94
CA LYS A 79 16.80 6.13 11.29
C LYS A 79 17.65 6.69 10.14
N TYR A 80 17.31 6.41 8.89
CA TYR A 80 18.07 6.76 7.70
C TYR A 80 17.21 7.48 6.63
N PRO A 81 16.75 8.72 6.90
CA PRO A 81 15.80 9.42 6.00
C PRO A 81 16.37 9.73 4.61
N ASN A 82 17.70 9.76 4.48
CA ASN A 82 18.42 10.01 3.23
C ASN A 82 19.11 8.74 2.68
N SER A 83 18.66 7.56 3.10
CA SER A 83 19.21 6.29 2.62
C SER A 83 19.08 6.15 1.09
N PRO A 84 20.07 5.54 0.40
CA PRO A 84 19.93 5.16 -1.00
C PRO A 84 18.77 4.16 -1.23
N HIS A 85 18.37 3.40 -0.21
CA HIS A 85 17.28 2.42 -0.28
C HIS A 85 15.89 3.04 -0.05
N LYS A 86 15.78 4.36 0.13
CA LYS A 86 14.51 5.03 0.47
C LYS A 86 13.38 4.66 -0.50
N GLN A 87 13.64 4.69 -1.81
CA GLN A 87 12.61 4.38 -2.81
C GLN A 87 12.19 2.91 -2.74
N GLU A 88 13.14 2.01 -2.50
CA GLU A 88 12.84 0.59 -2.37
C GLU A 88 12.00 0.29 -1.12
N VAL A 89 12.28 0.97 -0.01
CA VAL A 89 11.45 0.89 1.21
C VAL A 89 10.02 1.34 0.92
N TRP A 90 9.84 2.49 0.27
CA TRP A 90 8.50 2.98 -0.09
C TRP A 90 7.74 1.98 -0.95
N ASN A 91 8.38 1.41 -1.97
CA ASN A 91 7.75 0.42 -2.84
C ASN A 91 7.34 -0.85 -2.07
N LYS A 92 8.11 -1.25 -1.06
CA LYS A 92 7.77 -2.40 -0.22
C LYS A 92 6.61 -2.11 0.72
N ILE A 93 6.57 -0.92 1.33
CA ILE A 93 5.46 -0.49 2.18
C ILE A 93 4.17 -0.39 1.35
N ASP A 94 4.23 0.22 0.16
CA ASP A 94 3.12 0.27 -0.80
C ASP A 94 2.56 -1.14 -1.09
N SER A 95 3.45 -2.09 -1.40
CA SER A 95 3.05 -3.47 -1.67
C SER A 95 2.42 -4.16 -0.44
N ILE A 96 2.91 -3.91 0.77
CA ILE A 96 2.36 -4.46 2.01
C ILE A 96 0.96 -3.90 2.25
N ASP A 97 0.79 -2.59 2.18
CA ASP A 97 -0.49 -1.93 2.42
C ASP A 97 -1.53 -2.31 1.35
N TRP A 98 -1.09 -2.47 0.09
CA TRP A 98 -1.96 -3.02 -0.96
C TRP A 98 -2.43 -4.45 -0.65
N GLN A 99 -1.53 -5.33 -0.21
CA GLN A 99 -1.92 -6.69 0.18
C GLN A 99 -2.88 -6.71 1.37
N MET A 100 -2.74 -5.78 2.31
CA MET A 100 -3.70 -5.62 3.41
C MET A 100 -5.06 -5.15 2.89
N ALA A 101 -5.10 -4.14 2.03
CA ALA A 101 -6.34 -3.65 1.43
C ALA A 101 -7.07 -4.75 0.64
N LEU A 102 -6.35 -5.55 -0.15
CA LEU A 102 -6.90 -6.71 -0.87
C LEU A 102 -7.47 -7.78 0.07
N LYS A 103 -6.79 -8.05 1.17
CA LYS A 103 -7.21 -9.04 2.17
C LYS A 103 -8.46 -8.59 2.91
N ASP A 104 -8.52 -7.32 3.31
CA ASP A 104 -9.66 -6.74 4.00
C ASP A 104 -10.86 -6.61 3.06
N ASN A 105 -10.62 -6.25 1.81
CA ASN A 105 -11.61 -6.12 0.74
C ASN A 105 -12.85 -5.32 1.17
N THR A 106 -12.61 -4.17 1.81
CA THR A 106 -13.63 -3.24 2.33
C THR A 106 -13.44 -1.84 1.76
N VAL A 107 -14.51 -1.01 1.81
CA VAL A 107 -14.43 0.41 1.45
C VAL A 107 -13.33 1.11 2.26
N ASP A 108 -13.32 0.89 3.58
CA ASP A 108 -12.35 1.52 4.49
C ASP A 108 -10.92 1.06 4.21
N GLY A 109 -10.71 -0.22 3.89
CA GLY A 109 -9.40 -0.77 3.55
C GLY A 109 -8.80 -0.15 2.28
N TYR A 110 -9.58 -0.07 1.20
CA TYR A 110 -9.12 0.58 -0.04
C TYR A 110 -8.95 2.08 0.12
N GLN A 111 -9.84 2.76 0.86
CA GLN A 111 -9.69 4.18 1.13
C GLN A 111 -8.43 4.48 1.94
N ALA A 112 -8.13 3.69 2.97
CA ALA A 112 -6.91 3.81 3.77
C ALA A 112 -5.64 3.65 2.92
N TYR A 113 -5.65 2.70 1.96
CA TYR A 113 -4.55 2.56 1.00
C TYR A 113 -4.38 3.82 0.14
N LEU A 114 -5.47 4.33 -0.47
CA LEU A 114 -5.44 5.54 -1.30
C LEU A 114 -4.96 6.78 -0.54
N ASP A 115 -5.38 6.92 0.71
CA ASP A 115 -4.98 8.06 1.57
C ASP A 115 -3.50 7.99 1.97
N ALA A 116 -2.95 6.78 2.14
CA ALA A 116 -1.55 6.57 2.52
C ALA A 116 -0.59 6.65 1.33
N HIS A 117 -1.04 6.31 0.12
CA HIS A 117 -0.22 6.11 -1.08
C HIS A 117 -0.75 6.92 -2.27
N ALA A 118 -0.70 8.26 -2.18
CA ALA A 118 -1.18 9.15 -3.25
C ALA A 118 -0.47 8.94 -4.61
N ASP A 119 0.76 8.43 -4.60
CA ASP A 119 1.56 8.08 -5.78
C ASP A 119 1.88 6.56 -5.80
N GLY A 120 1.01 5.73 -5.20
CA GLY A 120 1.18 4.29 -5.09
C GLY A 120 1.05 3.56 -6.41
N SER A 121 1.57 2.32 -6.46
CA SER A 121 1.56 1.51 -7.68
C SER A 121 0.18 0.92 -8.02
N HIS A 122 -0.79 0.95 -7.08
CA HIS A 122 -2.09 0.28 -7.20
C HIS A 122 -3.29 1.22 -7.01
N ILE A 123 -3.12 2.52 -7.36
CA ILE A 123 -4.19 3.51 -7.21
C ILE A 123 -5.40 3.16 -8.07
N GLU A 124 -5.18 2.85 -9.36
CA GLU A 124 -6.26 2.54 -10.29
C GLU A 124 -7.06 1.29 -9.84
N GLU A 125 -6.35 0.23 -9.43
CA GLU A 125 -6.99 -0.99 -8.95
C GLU A 125 -7.76 -0.77 -7.64
N ALA A 126 -7.24 0.08 -6.74
CA ALA A 126 -7.91 0.43 -5.48
C ALA A 126 -9.19 1.24 -5.73
N GLU A 127 -9.15 2.21 -6.64
CA GLU A 127 -10.32 3.01 -7.03
C GLU A 127 -11.40 2.14 -7.69
N GLU A 128 -11.02 1.24 -8.60
CA GLU A 128 -11.94 0.30 -9.25
C GLU A 128 -12.60 -0.64 -8.24
N ALA A 129 -11.82 -1.20 -7.32
CA ALA A 129 -12.32 -2.08 -6.26
C ALA A 129 -13.30 -1.35 -5.34
N LEU A 130 -12.95 -0.13 -4.92
CA LEU A 130 -13.78 0.73 -4.10
C LEU A 130 -15.11 1.08 -4.78
N GLN A 131 -15.06 1.44 -6.08
CA GLN A 131 -16.27 1.74 -6.86
C GLN A 131 -17.15 0.49 -7.01
N LYS A 132 -16.57 -0.67 -7.22
CA LYS A 132 -17.29 -1.94 -7.33
C LYS A 132 -18.02 -2.30 -6.04
N ILE A 133 -17.37 -2.15 -4.88
CA ILE A 133 -18.01 -2.41 -3.59
C ILE A 133 -19.17 -1.43 -3.37
N LYS A 134 -18.92 -0.12 -3.56
CA LYS A 134 -19.97 0.92 -3.40
C LYS A 134 -21.16 0.71 -4.31
N SER A 135 -20.95 0.23 -5.53
CA SER A 135 -22.03 -0.07 -6.48
C SER A 135 -22.79 -1.35 -6.16
N SER A 136 -22.21 -2.26 -5.38
CA SER A 136 -22.85 -3.50 -4.93
C SER A 136 -23.63 -3.33 -3.60
N GLU A 137 -23.39 -2.27 -2.87
CA GLU A 137 -24.12 -1.96 -1.66
C GLU A 137 -25.47 -1.35 -2.00
N VAL A 138 -26.55 -1.89 -1.39
CA VAL A 138 -27.90 -1.32 -1.51
C VAL A 138 -27.91 0.04 -0.82
N GLN A 139 -28.16 1.09 -1.60
CA GLN A 139 -28.22 2.45 -1.07
C GLN A 139 -29.37 2.60 -0.07
N PRO A 140 -29.28 3.50 0.94
CA PRO A 140 -30.36 3.71 1.93
C PRO A 140 -31.72 3.99 1.31
N GLU A 141 -31.77 4.73 0.20
CA GLU A 141 -32.97 5.04 -0.57
C GLU A 141 -33.55 3.76 -1.21
N GLU A 142 -32.72 2.94 -1.83
CA GLU A 142 -33.11 1.65 -2.41
C GLU A 142 -33.59 0.69 -1.33
N SER A 143 -32.92 0.65 -0.17
CA SER A 143 -33.32 -0.15 0.97
C SER A 143 -34.72 0.23 1.48
N GLN A 144 -35.07 1.52 1.50
CA GLN A 144 -36.40 2.00 1.87
C GLN A 144 -37.44 1.57 0.84
N VAL A 145 -37.14 1.71 -0.46
CA VAL A 145 -38.04 1.26 -1.56
C VAL A 145 -38.27 -0.24 -1.47
N ILE A 146 -37.20 -1.04 -1.34
CA ILE A 146 -37.28 -2.50 -1.19
C ILE A 146 -38.11 -2.87 0.03
N SER A 147 -37.86 -2.26 1.18
CA SER A 147 -38.64 -2.49 2.42
C SER A 147 -40.08 -2.10 2.26
N GLY A 148 -40.38 -1.03 1.53
CA GLY A 148 -41.74 -0.60 1.18
C GLY A 148 -42.45 -1.61 0.31
N LEU A 149 -41.79 -2.10 -0.74
CA LEU A 149 -42.31 -3.13 -1.65
C LEU A 149 -42.62 -4.45 -0.89
N PHE A 150 -41.69 -4.90 -0.04
CA PHE A 150 -41.94 -6.10 0.80
C PHE A 150 -43.10 -5.91 1.72
N ARG A 151 -43.26 -4.75 2.39
CA ARG A 151 -44.38 -4.46 3.26
C ARG A 151 -45.67 -4.49 2.47
N GLN A 152 -45.73 -3.83 1.32
CA GLN A 152 -46.93 -3.83 0.47
C GLN A 152 -47.25 -5.24 -0.02
N PHE A 153 -46.28 -6.03 -0.42
CA PHE A 153 -46.44 -7.42 -0.84
C PHE A 153 -47.11 -8.27 0.23
N PHE A 154 -46.58 -8.26 1.47
CA PHE A 154 -47.14 -9.04 2.58
C PHE A 154 -48.49 -8.51 3.06
N GLN A 155 -48.71 -7.20 3.06
CA GLN A 155 -50.00 -6.62 3.38
C GLN A 155 -51.06 -7.03 2.34
N SER A 156 -50.69 -7.06 1.06
CA SER A 156 -51.59 -7.47 -0.03
C SER A 156 -52.00 -8.95 0.09
N ILE A 157 -51.04 -9.82 0.41
CA ILE A 157 -51.33 -11.24 0.70
C ILE A 157 -52.31 -11.34 1.87
N ASN A 158 -52.05 -10.65 2.99
CA ASN A 158 -52.85 -10.76 4.20
C ASN A 158 -54.25 -10.18 4.02
N SER A 159 -54.42 -9.15 3.19
CA SER A 159 -55.72 -8.52 2.88
C SER A 159 -56.41 -9.12 1.62
N ARG A 160 -55.79 -10.09 0.98
CA ARG A 160 -56.22 -10.69 -0.33
C ARG A 160 -56.46 -9.64 -1.40
N ASN A 161 -55.60 -8.62 -1.45
CA ASN A 161 -55.61 -7.56 -2.46
C ASN A 161 -54.75 -7.95 -3.66
N GLU A 162 -55.39 -8.48 -4.71
CA GLU A 162 -54.71 -8.95 -5.94
C GLU A 162 -53.99 -7.81 -6.67
N ASP A 163 -54.58 -6.65 -6.81
CA ASP A 163 -54.01 -5.50 -7.47
C ASP A 163 -52.78 -4.98 -6.72
N GLY A 164 -52.88 -4.86 -5.41
CA GLY A 164 -51.78 -4.46 -4.56
C GLY A 164 -50.59 -5.45 -4.62
N LEU A 165 -50.91 -6.76 -4.67
CA LEU A 165 -49.90 -7.81 -4.75
C LEU A 165 -49.15 -7.79 -6.10
N THR A 166 -49.91 -7.73 -7.20
CA THR A 166 -49.34 -7.74 -8.56
C THR A 166 -48.60 -6.46 -8.90
N ALA A 167 -48.93 -5.34 -8.25
CA ALA A 167 -48.17 -4.08 -8.40
C ALA A 167 -46.74 -4.12 -7.80
N THR A 168 -46.48 -5.06 -6.88
CA THR A 168 -45.14 -5.24 -6.29
C THR A 168 -44.25 -6.26 -7.03
N CYS A 169 -44.78 -6.89 -8.10
CA CYS A 169 -44.11 -7.95 -8.82
C CYS A 169 -43.84 -7.53 -10.28
N GLU A 170 -42.75 -8.04 -10.83
CA GLU A 170 -42.52 -8.01 -12.27
C GLU A 170 -43.49 -8.91 -12.99
N ASP A 171 -43.67 -8.71 -14.32
CA ASP A 171 -44.58 -9.52 -15.13
C ASP A 171 -44.14 -11.00 -15.20
N ILE A 172 -42.83 -11.23 -15.16
CA ILE A 172 -42.22 -12.56 -15.14
C ILE A 172 -41.18 -12.59 -14.02
N LEU A 173 -41.39 -13.45 -13.04
CA LEU A 173 -40.44 -13.70 -11.97
C LEU A 173 -39.49 -14.81 -12.34
N SER A 174 -38.21 -14.66 -12.03
CA SER A 174 -37.18 -15.68 -12.28
C SER A 174 -37.52 -17.01 -11.60
N SER A 175 -38.05 -16.93 -10.35
CA SER A 175 -38.61 -18.10 -9.66
C SER A 175 -39.61 -17.70 -8.62
N LEU A 176 -40.60 -18.56 -8.38
CA LEU A 176 -41.57 -18.47 -7.26
C LEU A 176 -41.82 -19.89 -6.72
N LEU A 177 -41.43 -20.15 -5.47
CA LEU A 177 -41.60 -21.44 -4.79
C LEU A 177 -41.18 -22.67 -5.62
N GLY A 178 -40.04 -22.55 -6.31
CA GLY A 178 -39.46 -23.62 -7.15
C GLY A 178 -39.99 -23.65 -8.60
N LYS A 179 -40.96 -22.82 -8.96
CA LYS A 179 -41.38 -22.62 -10.36
C LYS A 179 -40.51 -21.54 -11.00
N THR A 180 -39.85 -21.85 -12.08
CA THR A 180 -39.12 -20.91 -12.92
C THR A 180 -40.06 -20.17 -13.87
N SER A 181 -39.70 -18.90 -14.21
CA SER A 181 -40.52 -18.06 -15.10
C SER A 181 -42.01 -17.96 -14.62
N ALA A 182 -42.19 -17.72 -13.33
CA ALA A 182 -43.50 -17.53 -12.74
C ALA A 182 -44.12 -16.20 -13.19
N THR A 183 -45.42 -16.16 -13.34
CA THR A 183 -46.18 -14.97 -13.75
C THR A 183 -46.93 -14.33 -12.56
N LYS A 184 -47.41 -13.11 -12.72
CA LYS A 184 -48.30 -12.46 -11.74
C LYS A 184 -49.50 -13.33 -11.37
N SER A 185 -50.07 -14.09 -12.31
CA SER A 185 -51.17 -15.05 -12.09
C SER A 185 -50.76 -16.19 -11.14
N ASP A 186 -49.47 -16.63 -11.19
CA ASP A 186 -48.96 -17.63 -10.26
C ASP A 186 -48.87 -17.07 -8.83
N VAL A 187 -48.49 -15.78 -8.71
CA VAL A 187 -48.45 -15.09 -7.41
C VAL A 187 -49.83 -14.95 -6.77
N VAL A 188 -50.85 -14.57 -7.58
CA VAL A 188 -52.24 -14.49 -7.15
C VAL A 188 -52.76 -15.87 -6.74
N THR A 189 -52.44 -16.91 -7.54
CA THR A 189 -52.83 -18.29 -7.20
C THR A 189 -52.23 -18.76 -5.87
N PHE A 190 -50.99 -18.34 -5.59
CA PHE A 190 -50.33 -18.63 -4.31
C PHE A 190 -51.07 -17.95 -3.12
N MET A 191 -51.52 -16.70 -3.28
CA MET A 191 -52.24 -15.96 -2.24
C MET A 191 -53.56 -16.63 -1.83
N HIS A 192 -54.19 -17.35 -2.76
CA HIS A 192 -55.49 -18.01 -2.51
C HIS A 192 -55.37 -19.45 -1.98
N LYS A 193 -54.18 -19.98 -1.83
CA LYS A 193 -53.91 -21.29 -1.22
C LYS A 193 -53.74 -21.18 0.29
#